data_c1cae980ffd254fac5c09916e740aceb
#
_entry.id   c1cae980ffd254fac5c09916e740aceb
#
_cell.length_a   1.000
_cell.length_b   1.000
_cell.length_c   1.000
_cell.angle_alpha   90.00
_cell.angle_beta   90.00
_cell.angle_gamma   90.00
#
_symmetry.space_group_name_H-M   'P 1'
#
loop_
_entity.id
_entity.type
_entity.pdbx_description
1 polymer ?
#
loop_
_entity_poly.entity_id
_entity_poly.type
_entity_poly.pdbx_seq_one_letter_code
_entity_poly.pdbx_strand_id
1 'polypeptide(L)'
;MSDRIRQMVVTAAAIFMVVGTLFGIGLIGTRVEESSGGSLSATATLLAPAVPAFSIWSVIYAGLIGYVIWQWLPMNTSSSRDRRIGWLAAISMVLNGGWLLVTQAGWLWASVGVIVALVLSLGELMRRLAADPATSITEKVVVDGTFGLYLGWSSVATAANITATLVASGVNPGGIAAEVLGVVVVLVAAGIGVTLAIVYGGRWAVAAAMAWGLSWIAVGRLAVEPESGLVGGVALAAAVIVLGAAALVRLRAHRLVPVHVGR
;
A
#
# COMPACT_ATOMS: atom_id res chain seq x y z
N MET A 1 16.82 10.30 21.88
CA MET A 1 16.93 11.22 20.73
C MET A 1 15.86 12.28 20.86
N SER A 2 16.15 13.56 20.55
CA SER A 2 15.16 14.63 20.73
C SER A 2 14.01 14.50 19.74
N ASP A 3 12.79 14.84 20.17
CA ASP A 3 11.61 14.83 19.32
C ASP A 3 11.76 15.73 18.08
N ARG A 4 12.52 16.81 18.22
CA ARG A 4 12.88 17.72 17.13
C ARG A 4 13.63 17.02 16.00
N ILE A 5 14.59 16.14 16.32
CA ILE A 5 15.35 15.40 15.30
C ILE A 5 14.40 14.45 14.55
N ARG A 6 13.52 13.75 15.26
CA ARG A 6 12.48 12.91 14.63
C ARG A 6 11.61 13.71 13.65
N GLN A 7 11.07 14.84 14.12
CA GLN A 7 10.22 15.72 13.31
C GLN A 7 10.95 16.22 12.06
N MET A 8 12.20 16.65 12.18
CA MET A 8 13.00 17.10 11.05
C MET A 8 13.28 15.97 10.05
N VAL A 9 13.62 14.78 10.53
CA VAL A 9 13.90 13.61 9.66
C VAL A 9 12.64 13.18 8.90
N VAL A 10 11.49 13.10 9.57
CA VAL A 10 10.21 12.78 8.90
C VAL A 10 9.86 13.84 7.86
N THR A 11 10.04 15.13 8.18
CA THR A 11 9.78 16.22 7.23
C THR A 11 10.72 16.14 6.02
N ALA A 12 12.01 15.91 6.24
CA ALA A 12 12.99 15.75 5.16
C ALA A 12 12.66 14.54 4.27
N ALA A 13 12.25 13.42 4.88
CA ALA A 13 11.81 12.22 4.16
C ALA A 13 10.55 12.49 3.31
N ALA A 14 9.61 13.26 3.83
CA ALA A 14 8.41 13.67 3.09
C ALA A 14 8.76 14.58 1.91
N ILE A 15 9.68 15.54 2.09
CA ILE A 15 10.16 16.38 0.99
C ILE A 15 10.81 15.52 -0.09
N PHE A 16 11.68 14.59 0.29
CA PHE A 16 12.31 13.66 -0.66
C PHE A 16 11.27 12.83 -1.43
N MET A 17 10.25 12.30 -0.74
CA MET A 17 9.14 11.57 -1.35
C MET A 17 8.37 12.44 -2.35
N VAL A 18 8.04 13.69 -1.98
CA VAL A 18 7.34 14.63 -2.88
C VAL A 18 8.19 14.92 -4.11
N VAL A 19 9.49 15.16 -3.96
CA VAL A 19 10.42 15.35 -5.09
C VAL A 19 10.42 14.10 -5.99
N GLY A 20 10.52 12.90 -5.42
CA GLY A 20 10.41 11.65 -6.18
C GLY A 20 9.08 11.53 -6.93
N THR A 21 7.98 12.01 -6.33
CA THR A 21 6.66 11.99 -6.98
C THR A 21 6.60 12.88 -8.22
N LEU A 22 7.34 13.99 -8.27
CA LEU A 22 7.41 14.84 -9.47
C LEU A 22 7.98 14.08 -10.68
N PHE A 23 8.92 13.16 -10.43
CA PHE A 23 9.38 12.23 -11.44
C PHE A 23 8.29 11.19 -11.78
N GLY A 24 7.67 10.60 -10.77
CA GLY A 24 6.67 9.54 -10.96
C GLY A 24 5.46 9.95 -11.80
N ILE A 25 5.00 11.20 -11.67
CA ILE A 25 3.86 11.75 -12.45
C ILE A 25 4.28 12.34 -13.80
N GLY A 26 5.58 12.31 -14.14
CA GLY A 26 6.10 12.82 -15.40
C GLY A 26 6.18 14.34 -15.48
N LEU A 27 6.14 15.05 -14.34
CA LEU A 27 6.43 16.49 -14.33
C LEU A 27 7.92 16.76 -14.58
N ILE A 28 8.75 15.84 -14.13
CA ILE A 28 10.19 15.77 -14.41
C ILE A 28 10.48 14.37 -14.93
N GLY A 29 11.00 14.22 -16.14
CA GLY A 29 11.25 12.92 -16.77
C GLY A 29 10.01 12.26 -17.36
N THR A 30 9.93 10.92 -17.33
CA THR A 30 8.83 10.11 -17.86
C THR A 30 7.91 9.63 -16.76
N ARG A 31 6.62 9.42 -17.04
CA ARG A 31 5.69 8.81 -16.07
C ARG A 31 6.13 7.39 -15.73
N VAL A 32 5.81 6.93 -14.50
CA VAL A 32 6.13 5.55 -14.08
C VAL A 32 5.60 4.52 -15.07
N GLU A 33 4.39 4.69 -15.59
CA GLU A 33 3.76 3.78 -16.55
C GLU A 33 4.48 3.73 -17.90
N GLU A 34 5.22 4.77 -18.26
CA GLU A 34 6.03 4.87 -19.49
C GLU A 34 7.50 4.53 -19.23
N SER A 35 7.93 4.57 -17.96
CA SER A 35 9.29 4.24 -17.56
C SER A 35 9.60 2.78 -17.79
N SER A 36 10.88 2.40 -17.79
CA SER A 36 11.31 1.02 -17.97
C SER A 36 10.72 0.34 -19.23
N GLY A 37 10.57 1.10 -20.34
CA GLY A 37 10.00 0.59 -21.59
C GLY A 37 8.52 0.22 -21.50
N GLY A 38 7.75 0.84 -20.60
CA GLY A 38 6.33 0.57 -20.39
C GLY A 38 6.04 -0.69 -19.57
N SER A 39 7.06 -1.31 -18.97
CA SER A 39 6.88 -2.55 -18.17
C SER A 39 5.94 -2.38 -16.98
N LEU A 40 5.74 -1.16 -16.48
CA LEU A 40 4.84 -0.83 -15.38
C LEU A 40 3.51 -0.21 -15.85
N SER A 41 3.20 -0.27 -17.15
CA SER A 41 1.94 0.24 -17.69
C SER A 41 0.75 -0.64 -17.29
N ALA A 42 -0.46 -0.09 -17.35
CA ALA A 42 -1.70 -0.80 -17.04
C ALA A 42 -1.99 -1.98 -17.99
N THR A 43 -1.33 -2.01 -19.16
CA THR A 43 -1.46 -3.05 -20.18
C THR A 43 -0.29 -4.05 -20.19
N ALA A 44 0.72 -3.86 -19.33
CA ALA A 44 1.93 -4.67 -19.37
C ALA A 44 1.72 -6.11 -18.91
N THR A 45 0.82 -6.36 -17.97
CA THR A 45 0.62 -7.69 -17.37
C THR A 45 -0.83 -7.94 -16.96
N LEU A 46 -1.18 -9.21 -16.73
CA LEU A 46 -2.48 -9.60 -16.18
C LEU A 46 -2.73 -9.10 -14.76
N LEU A 47 -1.72 -8.63 -14.03
CA LEU A 47 -1.85 -8.09 -12.67
C LEU A 47 -1.72 -6.57 -12.60
N ALA A 48 -1.53 -5.91 -13.73
CA ALA A 48 -1.49 -4.45 -13.78
C ALA A 48 -2.91 -3.89 -13.51
N PRO A 49 -3.10 -3.05 -12.49
CA PRO A 49 -4.38 -2.40 -12.27
C PRO A 49 -4.65 -1.34 -13.35
N ALA A 50 -5.91 -1.09 -13.67
CA ALA A 50 -6.29 -0.01 -14.57
C ALA A 50 -5.81 1.36 -14.06
N VAL A 51 -5.53 2.30 -14.97
CA VAL A 51 -4.92 3.61 -14.66
C VAL A 51 -5.60 4.38 -13.51
N PRO A 52 -6.96 4.42 -13.39
CA PRO A 52 -7.59 5.14 -12.29
C PRO A 52 -7.25 4.62 -10.89
N ALA A 53 -6.74 3.37 -10.77
CA ALA A 53 -6.28 2.82 -9.50
C ALA A 53 -5.24 3.70 -8.81
N PHE A 54 -4.38 4.34 -9.59
CA PHE A 54 -3.27 5.16 -9.09
C PHE A 54 -3.73 6.47 -8.40
N SER A 55 -5.02 6.84 -8.55
CA SER A 55 -5.60 8.00 -7.82
C SER A 55 -5.53 7.84 -6.30
N ILE A 56 -5.41 6.62 -5.78
CA ILE A 56 -5.23 6.36 -4.35
C ILE A 56 -3.96 7.04 -3.80
N TRP A 57 -2.94 7.25 -4.63
CA TRP A 57 -1.72 7.96 -4.21
C TRP A 57 -2.01 9.38 -3.74
N SER A 58 -2.97 10.08 -4.37
CA SER A 58 -3.35 11.43 -3.95
C SER A 58 -3.88 11.43 -2.51
N VAL A 59 -4.67 10.41 -2.14
CA VAL A 59 -5.19 10.25 -0.78
C VAL A 59 -4.08 9.89 0.20
N ILE A 60 -3.20 8.96 -0.18
CA ILE A 60 -2.06 8.54 0.66
C ILE A 60 -1.12 9.73 0.90
N TYR A 61 -0.75 10.47 -0.14
CA TYR A 61 0.16 11.62 -0.02
C TYR A 61 -0.46 12.76 0.79
N ALA A 62 -1.75 13.06 0.60
CA ALA A 62 -2.46 14.01 1.45
C ALA A 62 -2.44 13.58 2.92
N GLY A 63 -2.65 12.29 3.19
CA GLY A 63 -2.55 11.72 4.53
C GLY A 63 -1.14 11.80 5.11
N LEU A 64 -0.09 11.53 4.32
CA LEU A 64 1.31 11.63 4.75
C LEU A 64 1.71 13.08 5.07
N ILE A 65 1.26 14.04 4.26
CA ILE A 65 1.42 15.48 4.56
C ILE A 65 0.67 15.82 5.85
N GLY A 66 -0.57 15.32 6.00
CA GLY A 66 -1.33 15.45 7.24
C GLY A 66 -0.59 14.90 8.45
N TYR A 67 0.08 13.74 8.32
CA TYR A 67 0.91 13.18 9.39
C TYR A 67 2.14 14.05 9.70
N VAL A 68 2.79 14.60 8.68
CA VAL A 68 3.90 15.56 8.90
C VAL A 68 3.43 16.76 9.69
N ILE A 69 2.29 17.35 9.34
CA ILE A 69 1.70 18.48 10.09
C ILE A 69 1.32 18.04 11.52
N TRP A 70 0.67 16.87 11.65
CA TRP A 70 0.24 16.30 12.93
C TRP A 70 1.36 16.24 13.96
N GLN A 71 2.55 15.73 13.59
CA GLN A 71 3.67 15.60 14.51
C GLN A 71 4.27 16.94 14.97
N TRP A 72 4.01 18.04 14.23
CA TRP A 72 4.46 19.39 14.59
C TRP A 72 3.47 20.15 15.49
N LEU A 73 2.26 19.65 15.66
CA LEU A 73 1.29 20.28 16.56
C LEU A 73 1.80 20.24 18.00
N PRO A 74 1.66 21.32 18.78
CA PRO A 74 2.22 21.41 20.14
C PRO A 74 1.83 20.24 21.04
N MET A 75 0.59 19.73 20.91
CA MET A 75 0.07 18.61 21.69
C MET A 75 0.70 17.26 21.32
N ASN A 76 1.30 17.13 20.13
CA ASN A 76 1.82 15.87 19.60
C ASN A 76 3.35 15.82 19.59
N THR A 77 4.05 16.92 19.89
CA THR A 77 5.52 16.99 19.81
C THR A 77 6.22 15.94 20.66
N SER A 78 5.65 15.59 21.81
CA SER A 78 6.19 14.60 22.76
C SER A 78 5.42 13.28 22.78
N SER A 79 4.56 13.01 21.75
CA SER A 79 3.77 11.80 21.65
C SER A 79 4.65 10.55 21.68
N SER A 80 4.36 9.65 22.64
CA SER A 80 5.05 8.37 22.75
C SER A 80 4.77 7.48 21.55
N ARG A 81 3.57 7.58 20.97
CA ARG A 81 3.11 6.87 19.79
C ARG A 81 3.90 7.30 18.55
N ASP A 82 4.06 8.61 18.35
CA ASP A 82 4.84 9.16 17.24
C ASP A 82 6.35 8.84 17.38
N ARG A 83 6.87 8.76 18.61
CA ARG A 83 8.25 8.29 18.84
C ARG A 83 8.48 6.86 18.40
N ARG A 84 7.47 5.98 18.54
CA ARG A 84 7.57 4.57 18.15
C ARG A 84 7.54 4.37 16.64
N ILE A 85 6.80 5.20 15.90
CA ILE A 85 6.59 5.01 14.46
C ILE A 85 7.39 5.97 13.59
N GLY A 86 7.87 7.11 14.11
CA GLY A 86 8.43 8.20 13.31
C GLY A 86 9.57 7.78 12.38
N TRP A 87 10.46 6.88 12.83
CA TRP A 87 11.53 6.35 11.99
C TRP A 87 11.02 5.47 10.86
N LEU A 88 10.04 4.63 11.14
CA LEU A 88 9.43 3.77 10.11
C LEU A 88 8.65 4.61 9.11
N ALA A 89 7.99 5.67 9.57
CA ALA A 89 7.34 6.64 8.70
C ALA A 89 8.33 7.32 7.77
N ALA A 90 9.47 7.80 8.30
CA ALA A 90 10.53 8.39 7.49
C ALA A 90 11.11 7.39 6.48
N ILE A 91 11.44 6.17 6.93
CA ILE A 91 11.95 5.09 6.08
C ILE A 91 10.95 4.79 4.97
N SER A 92 9.64 4.66 5.26
CA SER A 92 8.64 4.37 4.25
C SER A 92 8.53 5.46 3.18
N MET A 93 8.63 6.73 3.58
CA MET A 93 8.62 7.86 2.63
C MET A 93 9.87 7.89 1.75
N VAL A 94 11.06 7.61 2.34
CA VAL A 94 12.31 7.49 1.57
C VAL A 94 12.26 6.32 0.60
N LEU A 95 11.75 5.17 1.03
CA LEU A 95 11.60 4.00 0.16
C LEU A 95 10.60 4.27 -0.99
N ASN A 96 9.52 5.01 -0.73
CA ASN A 96 8.57 5.38 -1.78
C ASN A 96 9.20 6.30 -2.82
N GLY A 97 9.85 7.39 -2.39
CA GLY A 97 10.58 8.27 -3.31
C GLY A 97 11.70 7.53 -4.05
N GLY A 98 12.42 6.68 -3.34
CA GLY A 98 13.47 5.83 -3.91
C GLY A 98 12.93 4.85 -4.96
N TRP A 99 11.77 4.24 -4.72
CA TRP A 99 11.10 3.37 -5.70
C TRP A 99 10.81 4.11 -7.01
N LEU A 100 10.28 5.33 -6.93
CA LEU A 100 10.01 6.17 -8.10
C LEU A 100 11.30 6.47 -8.89
N LEU A 101 12.40 6.77 -8.22
CA LEU A 101 13.69 7.05 -8.87
C LEU A 101 14.30 5.79 -9.51
N VAL A 102 14.22 4.66 -8.81
CA VAL A 102 14.74 3.37 -9.29
C VAL A 102 13.98 2.88 -10.52
N THR A 103 12.66 3.07 -10.57
CA THR A 103 11.85 2.76 -11.76
C THR A 103 12.17 3.67 -12.94
N GLN A 104 12.44 4.97 -12.70
CA GLN A 104 12.91 5.89 -13.74
C GLN A 104 14.26 5.46 -14.33
N ALA A 105 15.15 4.91 -13.51
CA ALA A 105 16.44 4.38 -13.94
C ALA A 105 16.33 3.04 -14.71
N GLY A 106 15.14 2.45 -14.81
CA GLY A 106 14.93 1.17 -15.47
C GLY A 106 15.39 -0.05 -14.65
N TRP A 107 15.67 0.12 -13.36
CA TRP A 107 16.20 -0.94 -12.49
C TRP A 107 15.07 -1.75 -11.84
N LEU A 108 14.36 -2.54 -12.66
CA LEU A 108 13.16 -3.25 -12.24
C LEU A 108 13.39 -4.18 -11.05
N TRP A 109 14.47 -4.98 -11.03
CA TRP A 109 14.77 -5.86 -9.89
C TRP A 109 15.09 -5.08 -8.60
N ALA A 110 15.76 -3.93 -8.71
CA ALA A 110 15.97 -3.06 -7.57
C ALA A 110 14.64 -2.47 -7.08
N SER A 111 13.71 -2.12 -7.99
CA SER A 111 12.37 -1.64 -7.61
C SER A 111 11.58 -2.68 -6.81
N VAL A 112 11.71 -3.97 -7.14
CA VAL A 112 11.13 -5.07 -6.34
C VAL A 112 11.73 -5.08 -4.93
N GLY A 113 13.05 -4.97 -4.79
CA GLY A 113 13.70 -4.92 -3.48
C GLY A 113 13.21 -3.73 -2.64
N VAL A 114 13.10 -2.56 -3.26
CA VAL A 114 12.66 -1.33 -2.57
C VAL A 114 11.19 -1.41 -2.15
N ILE A 115 10.28 -1.91 -3.02
CA ILE A 115 8.85 -1.99 -2.67
C ILE A 115 8.60 -3.07 -1.61
N VAL A 116 9.35 -4.17 -1.60
CA VAL A 116 9.29 -5.18 -0.54
C VAL A 116 9.76 -4.58 0.79
N ALA A 117 10.88 -3.86 0.81
CA ALA A 117 11.36 -3.16 2.00
C ALA A 117 10.33 -2.14 2.51
N LEU A 118 9.64 -1.44 1.60
CA LEU A 118 8.55 -0.53 1.92
C LEU A 118 7.40 -1.25 2.63
N VAL A 119 6.89 -2.36 2.07
CA VAL A 119 5.80 -3.13 2.67
C VAL A 119 6.21 -3.68 4.04
N LEU A 120 7.43 -4.19 4.19
CA LEU A 120 7.93 -4.68 5.49
C LEU A 120 8.02 -3.56 6.53
N SER A 121 8.50 -2.38 6.15
CA SER A 121 8.57 -1.22 7.04
C SER A 121 7.19 -0.73 7.46
N LEU A 122 6.23 -0.70 6.53
CA LEU A 122 4.83 -0.36 6.81
C LEU A 122 4.13 -1.43 7.66
N GLY A 123 4.42 -2.71 7.42
CA GLY A 123 3.91 -3.81 8.23
C GLY A 123 4.36 -3.68 9.70
N GLU A 124 5.64 -3.41 9.94
CA GLU A 124 6.15 -3.17 11.30
C GLU A 124 5.55 -1.90 11.91
N LEU A 125 5.39 -0.84 11.14
CA LEU A 125 4.72 0.38 11.59
C LEU A 125 3.28 0.09 12.03
N MET A 126 2.51 -0.62 11.21
CA MET A 126 1.13 -1.00 11.52
C MET A 126 1.04 -1.94 12.73
N ARG A 127 2.02 -2.82 12.93
CA ARG A 127 2.13 -3.66 14.13
C ARG A 127 2.25 -2.81 15.40
N ARG A 128 3.10 -1.76 15.36
CA ARG A 128 3.25 -0.81 16.47
C ARG A 128 1.99 -0.01 16.72
N LEU A 129 1.30 0.44 15.66
CA LEU A 129 0.02 1.14 15.76
C LEU A 129 -1.11 0.23 16.29
N ALA A 130 -1.05 -1.08 16.00
CA ALA A 130 -2.03 -2.04 16.51
C ALA A 130 -1.84 -2.29 18.00
N ALA A 131 -0.59 -2.30 18.48
CA ALA A 131 -0.26 -2.48 19.89
C ALA A 131 -0.54 -1.23 20.76
N ASP A 132 -0.68 -0.05 20.16
CA ASP A 132 -0.91 1.23 20.83
C ASP A 132 -2.06 1.98 20.11
N PRO A 133 -3.34 1.71 20.48
CA PRO A 133 -4.50 2.26 19.78
C PRO A 133 -4.56 3.79 19.85
N ALA A 134 -5.11 4.40 18.79
CA ALA A 134 -5.32 5.84 18.72
C ALA A 134 -6.27 6.32 19.83
N THR A 135 -5.95 7.46 20.44
CA THR A 135 -6.71 8.07 21.54
C THR A 135 -7.81 9.01 21.04
N SER A 136 -7.76 9.44 19.79
CA SER A 136 -8.76 10.31 19.17
C SER A 136 -9.13 9.86 17.76
N ILE A 137 -10.30 10.31 17.29
CA ILE A 137 -10.75 10.07 15.91
C ILE A 137 -9.78 10.70 14.91
N THR A 138 -9.30 11.91 15.19
CA THR A 138 -8.34 12.62 14.34
C THR A 138 -7.04 11.83 14.20
N GLU A 139 -6.47 11.35 15.29
CA GLU A 139 -5.29 10.49 15.29
C GLU A 139 -5.52 9.21 14.48
N LYS A 140 -6.67 8.58 14.70
CA LYS A 140 -7.07 7.37 13.98
C LYS A 140 -7.16 7.58 12.46
N VAL A 141 -7.67 8.73 12.03
CA VAL A 141 -7.78 9.05 10.59
C VAL A 141 -6.43 9.45 10.02
N VAL A 142 -5.74 10.41 10.66
CA VAL A 142 -4.50 10.99 10.13
C VAL A 142 -3.33 10.01 10.21
N VAL A 143 -3.25 9.20 11.24
CA VAL A 143 -2.13 8.27 11.43
C VAL A 143 -2.51 6.86 10.98
N ASP A 144 -3.46 6.20 11.66
CA ASP A 144 -3.81 4.80 11.35
C ASP A 144 -4.44 4.64 9.97
N GLY A 145 -5.29 5.59 9.57
CA GLY A 145 -5.91 5.61 8.24
C GLY A 145 -4.87 5.74 7.14
N THR A 146 -4.00 6.72 7.24
CA THR A 146 -2.96 6.99 6.25
C THR A 146 -2.02 5.79 6.05
N PHE A 147 -1.40 5.32 7.13
CA PHE A 147 -0.45 4.20 7.04
C PHE A 147 -1.14 2.88 6.71
N GLY A 148 -2.42 2.73 7.08
CA GLY A 148 -3.24 1.59 6.68
C GLY A 148 -3.52 1.57 5.18
N LEU A 149 -3.96 2.69 4.58
CA LEU A 149 -4.13 2.81 3.13
C LEU A 149 -2.82 2.58 2.41
N TYR A 150 -1.74 3.13 2.93
CA TYR A 150 -0.40 3.00 2.35
C TYR A 150 0.08 1.55 2.35
N LEU A 151 -0.05 0.81 3.45
CA LEU A 151 0.29 -0.61 3.51
C LEU A 151 -0.57 -1.43 2.55
N GLY A 152 -1.89 -1.24 2.57
CA GLY A 152 -2.81 -2.01 1.73
C GLY A 152 -2.53 -1.82 0.25
N TRP A 153 -2.37 -0.58 -0.21
CA TRP A 153 -2.03 -0.27 -1.60
C TRP A 153 -0.65 -0.83 -2.00
N SER A 154 0.38 -0.58 -1.18
CA SER A 154 1.74 -1.06 -1.48
C SER A 154 1.81 -2.58 -1.54
N SER A 155 0.99 -3.31 -0.79
CA SER A 155 0.92 -4.77 -0.84
C SER A 155 0.45 -5.27 -2.21
N VAL A 156 -0.61 -4.68 -2.77
CA VAL A 156 -1.09 -5.02 -4.13
C VAL A 156 -0.08 -4.55 -5.19
N ALA A 157 0.45 -3.34 -5.04
CA ALA A 157 1.45 -2.80 -5.96
C ALA A 157 2.72 -3.67 -6.00
N THR A 158 3.10 -4.31 -4.88
CA THR A 158 4.23 -5.24 -4.84
C THR A 158 3.99 -6.45 -5.73
N ALA A 159 2.80 -7.05 -5.68
CA ALA A 159 2.44 -8.17 -6.54
C ALA A 159 2.49 -7.78 -8.03
N ALA A 160 1.95 -6.61 -8.38
CA ALA A 160 2.00 -6.09 -9.74
C ALA A 160 3.44 -5.81 -10.20
N ASN A 161 4.28 -5.18 -9.34
CA ASN A 161 5.68 -4.87 -9.65
C ASN A 161 6.52 -6.14 -9.85
N ILE A 162 6.36 -7.17 -9.00
CA ILE A 162 7.06 -8.45 -9.16
C ILE A 162 6.66 -9.09 -10.50
N THR A 163 5.37 -9.14 -10.81
CA THR A 163 4.88 -9.72 -12.07
C THR A 163 5.40 -8.94 -13.27
N ALA A 164 5.37 -7.62 -13.24
CA ALA A 164 5.92 -6.77 -14.30
C ALA A 164 7.42 -7.02 -14.52
N THR A 165 8.19 -7.15 -13.43
CA THR A 165 9.62 -7.41 -13.48
C THR A 165 9.92 -8.80 -14.07
N LEU A 166 9.17 -9.84 -13.69
CA LEU A 166 9.30 -11.18 -14.23
C LEU A 166 9.02 -11.20 -15.74
N VAL A 167 7.90 -10.60 -16.17
CA VAL A 167 7.52 -10.52 -17.58
C VAL A 167 8.59 -9.76 -18.39
N ALA A 168 9.06 -8.62 -17.90
CA ALA A 168 10.13 -7.86 -18.53
C ALA A 168 11.48 -8.64 -18.58
N SER A 169 11.68 -9.59 -17.68
CA SER A 169 12.85 -10.49 -17.67
C SER A 169 12.68 -11.74 -18.55
N GLY A 170 11.61 -11.82 -19.36
CA GLY A 170 11.35 -12.93 -20.26
C GLY A 170 10.54 -14.09 -19.66
N VAL A 171 10.07 -13.99 -18.42
CA VAL A 171 9.20 -15.00 -17.81
C VAL A 171 7.75 -14.70 -18.20
N ASN A 172 7.41 -15.03 -19.43
CA ASN A 172 6.06 -14.84 -19.98
C ASN A 172 5.57 -16.14 -20.66
N PRO A 173 4.92 -17.03 -19.93
CA PRO A 173 4.50 -18.34 -20.49
C PRO A 173 3.41 -18.22 -21.57
N GLY A 174 2.66 -17.09 -21.62
CA GLY A 174 1.55 -16.89 -22.55
C GLY A 174 0.31 -17.74 -22.28
N GLY A 175 -0.79 -17.42 -22.93
CA GLY A 175 -2.03 -18.21 -22.93
C GLY A 175 -2.54 -18.59 -21.53
N ILE A 176 -3.08 -19.81 -21.41
CA ILE A 176 -3.67 -20.33 -20.16
C ILE A 176 -2.65 -20.35 -18.99
N ALA A 177 -1.38 -20.62 -19.27
CA ALA A 177 -0.37 -20.63 -18.21
C ALA A 177 -0.17 -19.25 -17.57
N ALA A 178 -0.23 -18.17 -18.34
CA ALA A 178 -0.19 -16.81 -17.82
C ALA A 178 -1.42 -16.51 -16.95
N GLU A 179 -2.60 -16.94 -17.36
CA GLU A 179 -3.84 -16.76 -16.57
C GLU A 179 -3.79 -17.52 -15.24
N VAL A 180 -3.33 -18.79 -15.26
CA VAL A 180 -3.16 -19.60 -14.04
C VAL A 180 -2.19 -18.95 -13.07
N LEU A 181 -1.04 -18.46 -13.55
CA LEU A 181 -0.09 -17.73 -12.71
C LEU A 181 -0.69 -16.43 -12.18
N GLY A 182 -1.43 -15.68 -13.01
CA GLY A 182 -2.16 -14.50 -12.58
C GLY A 182 -3.13 -14.79 -11.44
N VAL A 183 -3.93 -15.85 -11.57
CA VAL A 183 -4.83 -16.32 -10.51
C VAL A 183 -4.08 -16.68 -9.24
N VAL A 184 -2.97 -17.42 -9.33
CA VAL A 184 -2.16 -17.78 -8.16
C VAL A 184 -1.66 -16.54 -7.43
N VAL A 185 -1.15 -15.54 -8.15
CA VAL A 185 -0.67 -14.30 -7.52
C VAL A 185 -1.81 -13.49 -6.88
N VAL A 186 -3.00 -13.43 -7.50
CA VAL A 186 -4.18 -12.79 -6.90
C VAL A 186 -4.60 -13.52 -5.61
N LEU A 187 -4.58 -14.84 -5.60
CA LEU A 187 -4.90 -15.63 -4.41
C LEU A 187 -3.86 -15.42 -3.29
N VAL A 188 -2.58 -15.32 -3.63
CA VAL A 188 -1.53 -14.96 -2.66
C VAL A 188 -1.78 -13.56 -2.10
N ALA A 189 -2.11 -12.58 -2.93
CA ALA A 189 -2.44 -11.23 -2.49
C ALA A 189 -3.67 -11.22 -1.57
N ALA A 190 -4.72 -12.01 -1.88
CA ALA A 190 -5.87 -12.18 -1.01
C ALA A 190 -5.49 -12.81 0.34
N GLY A 191 -4.65 -13.86 0.32
CA GLY A 191 -4.12 -14.50 1.52
C GLY A 191 -3.34 -13.52 2.41
N ILE A 192 -2.51 -12.66 1.82
CA ILE A 192 -1.83 -11.57 2.52
C ILE A 192 -2.89 -10.63 3.14
N GLY A 193 -3.90 -10.21 2.39
CA GLY A 193 -4.97 -9.33 2.89
C GLY A 193 -5.72 -9.90 4.08
N VAL A 194 -6.08 -11.19 4.02
CA VAL A 194 -6.71 -11.91 5.15
C VAL A 194 -5.77 -11.96 6.35
N THR A 195 -4.49 -12.25 6.14
CA THR A 195 -3.48 -12.27 7.21
C THR A 195 -3.33 -10.89 7.86
N LEU A 196 -3.23 -9.83 7.07
CA LEU A 196 -3.16 -8.45 7.58
C LEU A 196 -4.43 -8.08 8.37
N ALA A 197 -5.62 -8.53 7.90
CA ALA A 197 -6.86 -8.33 8.64
C ALA A 197 -6.83 -9.01 10.02
N ILE A 198 -6.34 -10.26 10.09
CA ILE A 198 -6.23 -11.01 11.35
C ILE A 198 -5.19 -10.36 12.27
N VAL A 199 -3.98 -10.12 11.77
CA VAL A 199 -2.84 -9.62 12.56
C VAL A 199 -3.08 -8.20 13.10
N TYR A 200 -3.76 -7.35 12.32
CA TYR A 200 -4.00 -5.95 12.72
C TYR A 200 -5.42 -5.67 13.21
N GLY A 201 -6.21 -6.70 13.54
CA GLY A 201 -7.51 -6.54 14.17
C GLY A 201 -8.58 -5.92 13.25
N GLY A 202 -8.57 -6.27 11.97
CA GLY A 202 -9.59 -5.85 10.99
C GLY A 202 -9.53 -4.35 10.66
N ARG A 203 -8.34 -3.78 10.48
CA ARG A 203 -8.18 -2.36 10.13
C ARG A 203 -8.71 -2.07 8.75
N TRP A 204 -9.81 -1.30 8.69
CA TRP A 204 -10.53 -0.98 7.45
C TRP A 204 -9.67 -0.31 6.39
N ALA A 205 -8.76 0.58 6.78
CA ALA A 205 -7.92 1.30 5.82
C ALA A 205 -7.03 0.35 5.01
N VAL A 206 -6.43 -0.67 5.66
CA VAL A 206 -5.63 -1.70 4.98
C VAL A 206 -6.50 -2.50 4.01
N ALA A 207 -7.63 -3.01 4.50
CA ALA A 207 -8.52 -3.85 3.69
C ALA A 207 -9.14 -3.06 2.52
N ALA A 208 -9.53 -1.81 2.74
CA ALA A 208 -10.09 -0.95 1.71
C ALA A 208 -9.09 -0.65 0.59
N ALA A 209 -7.84 -0.36 0.93
CA ALA A 209 -6.81 -0.10 -0.08
C ALA A 209 -6.43 -1.35 -0.86
N MET A 210 -6.37 -2.52 -0.22
CA MET A 210 -6.17 -3.78 -0.93
C MET A 210 -7.34 -4.12 -1.84
N ALA A 211 -8.58 -3.97 -1.35
CA ALA A 211 -9.77 -4.19 -2.15
C ALA A 211 -9.85 -3.20 -3.33
N TRP A 212 -9.46 -1.94 -3.13
CA TRP A 212 -9.32 -0.96 -4.20
C TRP A 212 -8.38 -1.45 -5.30
N GLY A 213 -7.16 -1.85 -4.95
CA GLY A 213 -6.19 -2.35 -5.92
C GLY A 213 -6.66 -3.59 -6.66
N LEU A 214 -7.20 -4.59 -5.94
CA LEU A 214 -7.76 -5.81 -6.52
C LEU A 214 -8.96 -5.54 -7.44
N SER A 215 -9.85 -4.60 -7.06
CA SER A 215 -10.99 -4.19 -7.90
C SER A 215 -10.52 -3.54 -9.21
N TRP A 216 -9.45 -2.73 -9.18
CA TRP A 216 -8.91 -2.13 -10.40
C TRP A 216 -8.11 -3.11 -11.25
N ILE A 217 -7.54 -4.19 -10.67
CA ILE A 217 -7.05 -5.33 -11.45
C ILE A 217 -8.23 -5.99 -12.16
N ALA A 218 -9.36 -6.22 -11.45
CA ALA A 218 -10.56 -6.78 -12.05
C ALA A 218 -11.08 -5.93 -13.21
N VAL A 219 -11.24 -4.61 -13.02
CA VAL A 219 -11.67 -3.69 -14.08
C VAL A 219 -10.70 -3.73 -15.26
N GLY A 220 -9.38 -3.71 -15.00
CA GLY A 220 -8.38 -3.81 -16.06
C GLY A 220 -8.51 -5.10 -16.87
N ARG A 221 -8.78 -6.23 -16.23
CA ARG A 221 -8.85 -7.55 -16.93
C ARG A 221 -10.20 -7.83 -17.57
N LEU A 222 -11.25 -7.15 -17.15
CA LEU A 222 -12.60 -7.33 -17.72
C LEU A 222 -12.93 -6.33 -18.84
N ALA A 223 -12.17 -5.24 -18.97
CA ALA A 223 -12.51 -4.13 -19.86
C ALA A 223 -11.35 -3.59 -20.71
N VAL A 224 -10.11 -4.02 -20.44
CA VAL A 224 -8.90 -3.50 -21.11
C VAL A 224 -7.91 -4.64 -21.38
N GLU A 225 -7.25 -4.60 -22.54
CA GLU A 225 -6.18 -5.56 -22.88
C GLU A 225 -4.99 -5.51 -21.87
N PRO A 226 -4.37 -6.65 -21.58
CA PRO A 226 -4.75 -8.01 -21.95
C PRO A 226 -5.98 -8.48 -21.16
N GLU A 227 -7.09 -8.83 -21.85
CA GLU A 227 -8.30 -9.30 -21.21
C GLU A 227 -8.13 -10.71 -20.62
N SER A 228 -8.74 -10.93 -19.46
CA SER A 228 -8.89 -12.24 -18.84
C SER A 228 -10.06 -12.23 -17.86
N GLY A 229 -11.16 -12.82 -18.28
CA GLY A 229 -12.35 -13.00 -17.44
C GLY A 229 -12.06 -13.81 -16.18
N LEU A 230 -11.13 -14.77 -16.27
CA LEU A 230 -10.73 -15.61 -15.15
C LEU A 230 -9.99 -14.78 -14.08
N VAL A 231 -8.92 -14.07 -14.46
CA VAL A 231 -8.13 -13.24 -13.53
C VAL A 231 -8.99 -12.10 -12.97
N GLY A 232 -9.79 -11.45 -13.81
CA GLY A 232 -10.70 -10.37 -13.40
C GLY A 232 -11.74 -10.84 -12.37
N GLY A 233 -12.37 -11.97 -12.62
CA GLY A 233 -13.36 -12.56 -11.71
C GLY A 233 -12.74 -12.97 -10.35
N VAL A 234 -11.56 -13.59 -10.38
CA VAL A 234 -10.83 -13.97 -9.15
C VAL A 234 -10.38 -12.72 -8.38
N ALA A 235 -9.93 -11.67 -9.06
CA ALA A 235 -9.52 -10.42 -8.41
C ALA A 235 -10.69 -9.73 -7.70
N LEU A 236 -11.87 -9.72 -8.32
CA LEU A 236 -13.09 -9.20 -7.69
C LEU A 236 -13.50 -10.02 -6.46
N ALA A 237 -13.48 -11.36 -6.57
CA ALA A 237 -13.74 -12.24 -5.44
C ALA A 237 -12.73 -12.02 -4.29
N ALA A 238 -11.45 -11.85 -4.63
CA ALA A 238 -10.38 -11.55 -3.67
C ALA A 238 -10.62 -10.22 -2.92
N ALA A 239 -11.08 -9.18 -3.61
CA ALA A 239 -11.44 -7.91 -2.99
C ALA A 239 -12.56 -8.08 -1.95
N VAL A 240 -13.59 -8.84 -2.28
CA VAL A 240 -14.72 -9.15 -1.37
C VAL A 240 -14.23 -9.96 -0.17
N ILE A 241 -13.38 -10.96 -0.39
CA ILE A 241 -12.82 -11.81 0.67
C ILE A 241 -12.01 -10.97 1.66
N VAL A 242 -11.16 -10.07 1.19
CA VAL A 242 -10.32 -9.21 2.06
C VAL A 242 -11.19 -8.28 2.92
N LEU A 243 -12.21 -7.66 2.32
CA LEU A 243 -13.16 -6.81 3.08
C LEU A 243 -13.97 -7.65 4.08
N GLY A 244 -14.46 -8.81 3.65
CA GLY A 244 -15.20 -9.73 4.51
C GLY A 244 -14.38 -10.23 5.70
N ALA A 245 -13.09 -10.55 5.47
CA ALA A 245 -12.18 -10.94 6.55
C ALA A 245 -11.99 -9.81 7.57
N ALA A 246 -11.77 -8.57 7.11
CA ALA A 246 -11.64 -7.42 8.01
C ALA A 246 -12.93 -7.18 8.82
N ALA A 247 -14.11 -7.29 8.18
CA ALA A 247 -15.40 -7.19 8.85
C ALA A 247 -15.58 -8.27 9.92
N LEU A 248 -15.31 -9.52 9.58
CA LEU A 248 -15.46 -10.65 10.49
C LEU A 248 -14.55 -10.56 11.72
N VAL A 249 -13.27 -10.21 11.49
CA VAL A 249 -12.30 -10.02 12.59
C VAL A 249 -12.79 -8.92 13.55
N ARG A 250 -13.29 -7.83 12.99
CA ARG A 250 -13.75 -6.69 13.78
C ARG A 250 -15.03 -7.01 14.57
N LEU A 251 -15.98 -7.70 13.96
CA LEU A 251 -17.21 -8.13 14.63
C LEU A 251 -16.92 -9.10 15.78
N ARG A 252 -15.95 -10.01 15.60
CA ARG A 252 -15.52 -10.92 16.68
C ARG A 252 -14.87 -10.16 17.84
N ALA A 253 -14.03 -9.18 17.56
CA ALA A 253 -13.41 -8.36 18.58
C ALA A 253 -14.44 -7.60 19.44
N HIS A 254 -15.50 -7.07 18.82
CA HIS A 254 -16.58 -6.39 19.56
C HIS A 254 -17.41 -7.31 20.45
N ARG A 255 -17.59 -8.59 20.07
CA ARG A 255 -18.36 -9.57 20.88
C ARG A 255 -17.61 -10.06 22.11
N LEU A 256 -16.29 -9.95 22.13
CA LEU A 256 -15.43 -10.43 23.24
C LEU A 256 -15.22 -9.37 24.34
N VAL A 257 -15.70 -8.15 24.17
CA VAL A 257 -15.69 -7.11 25.21
C VAL A 257 -16.97 -7.28 26.03
N PRO A 258 -16.92 -7.78 27.31
CA PRO A 258 -18.09 -7.89 28.15
C PRO A 258 -18.67 -6.48 28.40
N VAL A 259 -19.98 -6.32 28.19
CA VAL A 259 -20.70 -5.15 28.67
C VAL A 259 -20.63 -5.20 30.20
N HIS A 260 -19.74 -4.44 30.81
CA HIS A 260 -19.83 -4.17 32.24
C HIS A 260 -21.10 -3.36 32.44
N VAL A 261 -22.22 -4.06 32.72
CA VAL A 261 -23.42 -3.45 33.28
C VAL A 261 -23.03 -3.03 34.68
N GLY A 262 -22.76 -1.72 34.85
CA GLY A 262 -22.59 -1.13 36.17
C GLY A 262 -23.85 -1.33 37.01
N ARG A 263 -23.66 -1.96 38.15
CA ARG A 263 -24.62 -1.93 39.25
C ARG A 263 -24.27 -0.75 40.16
#